data_b2945e224d57d049c335c2d8dd1395d9
#
_entry.id   b2945e224d57d049c335c2d8dd1395d9
#
_cell.length_a   1.000
_cell.length_b   1.000
_cell.length_c   1.000
_cell.angle_alpha   90.00
_cell.angle_beta   90.00
_cell.angle_gamma   90.00
#
_symmetry.space_group_name_H-M   'P 1'
#
loop_
_entity.id
_entity.type
_entity.pdbx_description
1 polymer ?
#
loop_
_entity_poly.entity_id
_entity_poly.type
_entity_poly.pdbx_seq_one_letter_code
_entity_poly.pdbx_strand_id
1 'polypeptide(L)'
;MNAEAGKPKDTSVDDGLERGVANLTEEKIQKVIRRVIAGETGARLKAYVDTCIHCGLCSDACHYFLSHDRDPRYSPVGKVKQTLWEMLRTDGKVGPDFIKQARIISSTECNLCKRCAMYCPFGIDIAYLMLVVRRICHLLGVTPLYIQDTAHSHASTLNQMWVKDDEWIDTLQWQEE
;
A
#
# COMPACT_ATOMS: atom_id res chain seq x y z
N MET A 1 -7.49 -16.71 32.28
CA MET A 1 -7.75 -15.30 31.89
C MET A 1 -8.73 -15.33 30.72
N ASN A 2 -9.94 -14.82 30.94
CA ASN A 2 -11.06 -14.95 29.99
C ASN A 2 -10.80 -14.04 28.78
N ALA A 3 -10.45 -14.64 27.66
CA ALA A 3 -10.56 -13.97 26.36
C ALA A 3 -12.07 -13.84 26.07
N GLU A 4 -12.62 -12.64 26.26
CA GLU A 4 -13.92 -12.32 25.70
C GLU A 4 -13.80 -12.49 24.19
N ALA A 5 -14.45 -13.53 23.67
CA ALA A 5 -14.66 -13.71 22.24
C ALA A 5 -15.52 -12.53 21.77
N GLY A 6 -14.86 -11.44 21.38
CA GLY A 6 -15.51 -10.26 20.87
C GLY A 6 -16.35 -10.63 19.65
N LYS A 7 -17.52 -9.99 19.51
CA LYS A 7 -18.34 -10.05 18.29
C LYS A 7 -17.45 -9.90 17.07
N PRO A 8 -17.69 -10.62 15.95
CA PRO A 8 -16.92 -10.45 14.74
C PRO A 8 -16.92 -8.96 14.38
N LYS A 9 -15.74 -8.34 14.39
CA LYS A 9 -15.58 -6.95 13.97
C LYS A 9 -16.02 -6.87 12.51
N ASP A 10 -16.76 -5.82 12.18
CA ASP A 10 -17.03 -5.48 10.80
C ASP A 10 -15.68 -5.31 10.08
N THR A 11 -15.33 -6.28 9.24
CA THR A 11 -14.06 -6.31 8.52
C THR A 11 -14.00 -5.28 7.37
N SER A 12 -15.09 -4.55 7.14
CA SER A 12 -15.13 -3.49 6.12
C SER A 12 -14.37 -2.23 6.52
N VAL A 13 -14.10 -2.04 7.83
CA VAL A 13 -13.43 -0.84 8.36
C VAL A 13 -12.11 -1.25 9.03
N ASP A 14 -11.00 -0.70 8.54
CA ASP A 14 -9.69 -0.89 9.15
C ASP A 14 -9.41 0.24 10.16
N ASP A 15 -9.41 -0.08 11.44
CA ASP A 15 -9.20 0.88 12.54
C ASP A 15 -7.84 1.62 12.42
N GLY A 16 -6.85 1.01 11.82
CA GLY A 16 -5.53 1.63 11.59
C GLY A 16 -5.61 2.74 10.55
N LEU A 17 -6.40 2.52 9.50
CA LEU A 17 -6.64 3.54 8.47
C LEU A 17 -7.46 4.70 9.02
N GLU A 18 -8.55 4.42 9.75
CA GLU A 18 -9.41 5.46 10.32
C GLU A 18 -8.66 6.35 11.31
N ARG A 19 -7.89 5.75 12.22
CA ARG A 19 -7.04 6.51 13.16
C ARG A 19 -5.99 7.35 12.45
N GLY A 20 -5.40 6.81 11.39
CA GLY A 20 -4.42 7.53 10.57
C GLY A 20 -5.04 8.77 9.91
N VAL A 21 -6.21 8.60 9.30
CA VAL A 21 -6.94 9.68 8.59
C VAL A 21 -7.41 10.78 9.54
N ALA A 22 -7.92 10.43 10.73
CA ALA A 22 -8.41 11.40 11.72
C ALA A 22 -7.34 12.42 12.16
N ASN A 23 -6.07 12.08 12.05
CA ASN A 23 -4.95 12.94 12.43
C ASN A 23 -4.32 13.71 11.26
N LEU A 24 -4.96 13.69 10.06
CA LEU A 24 -4.44 14.35 8.88
C LEU A 24 -5.00 15.76 8.70
N THR A 25 -4.10 16.66 8.32
CA THR A 25 -4.44 17.98 7.79
C THR A 25 -3.96 18.08 6.35
N GLU A 26 -4.64 18.86 5.50
CA GLU A 26 -4.24 19.05 4.10
C GLU A 26 -2.82 19.58 3.96
N GLU A 27 -2.42 20.49 4.85
CA GLU A 27 -1.05 21.02 4.88
C GLU A 27 0.00 19.94 5.15
N LYS A 28 -0.27 19.04 6.11
CA LYS A 28 0.61 17.92 6.43
C LYS A 28 0.73 16.98 5.24
N ILE A 29 -0.39 16.66 4.59
CA ILE A 29 -0.45 15.82 3.40
C ILE A 29 0.40 16.42 2.29
N GLN A 30 0.15 17.67 1.94
CA GLN A 30 0.88 18.37 0.88
C GLN A 30 2.40 18.43 1.17
N LYS A 31 2.79 18.74 2.40
CA LYS A 31 4.19 18.80 2.82
C LYS A 31 4.90 17.45 2.62
N VAL A 32 4.26 16.35 3.02
CA VAL A 32 4.83 14.99 2.89
C VAL A 32 4.94 14.59 1.43
N ILE A 33 3.89 14.79 0.64
CA ILE A 33 3.88 14.47 -0.80
C ILE A 33 4.98 15.25 -1.52
N ARG A 34 5.06 16.56 -1.34
CA ARG A 34 6.12 17.39 -1.93
C ARG A 34 7.52 16.95 -1.54
N ARG A 35 7.73 16.59 -0.25
CA ARG A 35 9.03 16.09 0.21
C ARG A 35 9.44 14.80 -0.49
N VAL A 36 8.51 13.88 -0.69
CA VAL A 36 8.79 12.61 -1.37
C VAL A 36 9.04 12.84 -2.87
N ILE A 37 8.26 13.72 -3.51
CA ILE A 37 8.40 14.05 -4.94
C ILE A 37 9.66 14.89 -5.20
N ALA A 38 10.06 15.76 -4.30
CA ALA A 38 11.28 16.60 -4.46
C ALA A 38 12.58 15.82 -4.24
N GLY A 39 12.53 14.63 -3.61
CA GLY A 39 13.71 13.80 -3.39
C GLY A 39 14.20 13.08 -4.66
N GLU A 40 15.27 12.30 -4.54
CA GLU A 40 15.86 11.49 -5.63
C GLU A 40 14.82 10.57 -6.30
N THR A 41 13.83 10.12 -5.54
CA THR A 41 12.71 9.33 -6.01
C THR A 41 11.84 10.07 -7.04
N GLY A 42 11.73 11.39 -6.94
CA GLY A 42 10.76 12.18 -7.70
C GLY A 42 11.07 12.31 -9.18
N ALA A 43 12.34 12.45 -9.55
CA ALA A 43 12.73 12.50 -10.97
C ALA A 43 12.35 11.21 -11.70
N ARG A 44 12.60 10.06 -11.07
CA ARG A 44 12.22 8.74 -11.60
C ARG A 44 10.70 8.56 -11.69
N LEU A 45 9.96 9.02 -10.66
CA LEU A 45 8.51 8.99 -10.65
C LEU A 45 7.94 9.77 -11.83
N LYS A 46 8.39 11.01 -12.00
CA LYS A 46 7.93 11.88 -13.07
C LYS A 46 8.25 11.27 -14.43
N ALA A 47 9.46 10.77 -14.64
CA ALA A 47 9.85 10.11 -15.88
C ALA A 47 8.92 8.93 -16.22
N TYR A 48 8.59 8.07 -15.24
CA TYR A 48 7.69 6.94 -15.46
C TYR A 48 6.26 7.38 -15.78
N VAL A 49 5.75 8.40 -15.08
CA VAL A 49 4.39 8.91 -15.30
C VAL A 49 4.28 9.61 -16.66
N ASP A 50 5.28 10.42 -17.04
CA ASP A 50 5.31 11.17 -18.29
C ASP A 50 5.54 10.24 -19.52
N THR A 51 6.27 9.13 -19.34
CA THR A 51 6.54 8.16 -20.42
C THR A 51 5.34 7.24 -20.70
N CYS A 52 4.41 7.09 -19.75
CA CYS A 52 3.29 6.17 -19.88
C CYS A 52 2.27 6.64 -20.94
N ILE A 53 2.23 5.95 -22.06
CA ILE A 53 1.26 6.22 -23.15
C ILE A 53 -0.11 5.53 -22.97
N HIS A 54 -0.33 4.89 -21.83
CA HIS A 54 -1.58 4.19 -21.49
C HIS A 54 -1.99 3.07 -22.49
N CYS A 55 -1.03 2.36 -23.06
CA CYS A 55 -1.29 1.30 -24.07
C CYS A 55 -2.06 0.08 -23.54
N GLY A 56 -2.14 -0.11 -22.22
CA GLY A 56 -2.92 -1.20 -21.61
C GLY A 56 -2.21 -2.55 -21.49
N LEU A 57 -1.05 -2.79 -22.11
CA LEU A 57 -0.36 -4.10 -22.09
C LEU A 57 -0.07 -4.62 -20.67
N CYS A 58 0.22 -3.74 -19.73
CA CYS A 58 0.42 -4.10 -18.32
C CYS A 58 -0.85 -4.66 -17.65
N SER A 59 -2.03 -4.37 -18.18
CA SER A 59 -3.31 -4.80 -17.63
C SER A 59 -3.54 -6.30 -17.84
N ASP A 60 -3.14 -6.84 -19.00
CA ASP A 60 -3.30 -8.26 -19.31
C ASP A 60 -2.40 -9.15 -18.41
N ALA A 61 -1.38 -8.59 -17.81
CA ALA A 61 -0.53 -9.27 -16.84
C ALA A 61 -1.03 -9.17 -15.38
N CYS A 62 -2.01 -8.30 -15.10
CA CYS A 62 -2.46 -8.01 -13.74
C CYS A 62 -3.62 -8.92 -13.32
N HIS A 63 -3.36 -9.79 -12.33
CA HIS A 63 -4.40 -10.69 -11.83
C HIS A 63 -5.58 -9.95 -11.17
N TYR A 64 -5.37 -8.79 -10.52
CA TYR A 64 -6.47 -7.98 -10.01
C TYR A 64 -7.38 -7.46 -11.13
N PHE A 65 -6.81 -6.99 -12.23
CA PHE A 65 -7.59 -6.57 -13.40
C PHE A 65 -8.39 -7.72 -13.99
N LEU A 66 -7.75 -8.90 -14.14
CA LEU A 66 -8.40 -10.09 -14.70
C LEU A 66 -9.48 -10.66 -13.79
N SER A 67 -9.30 -10.63 -12.47
CA SER A 67 -10.27 -11.16 -11.50
C SER A 67 -11.46 -10.23 -11.22
N HIS A 68 -11.39 -8.99 -11.69
CA HIS A 68 -12.47 -7.99 -11.57
C HIS A 68 -13.05 -7.64 -12.93
N ASP A 69 -13.34 -8.64 -13.75
CA ASP A 69 -14.00 -8.52 -15.05
C ASP A 69 -13.36 -7.47 -15.98
N ARG A 70 -12.05 -7.29 -15.88
CA ARG A 70 -11.28 -6.29 -16.64
C ARG A 70 -11.71 -4.84 -16.37
N ASP A 71 -12.25 -4.56 -15.19
CA ASP A 71 -12.58 -3.17 -14.80
C ASP A 71 -11.30 -2.30 -14.82
N PRO A 72 -11.29 -1.19 -15.60
CA PRO A 72 -10.14 -0.30 -15.74
C PRO A 72 -9.60 0.25 -14.42
N ARG A 73 -10.43 0.33 -13.38
CA ARG A 73 -10.02 0.74 -12.01
C ARG A 73 -8.90 -0.14 -11.47
N TYR A 74 -9.01 -1.45 -11.68
CA TYR A 74 -8.05 -2.44 -11.18
C TYR A 74 -6.84 -2.64 -12.10
N SER A 75 -6.79 -1.94 -13.25
CA SER A 75 -5.63 -1.98 -14.12
C SER A 75 -4.42 -1.32 -13.46
N PRO A 76 -3.19 -1.74 -13.74
CA PRO A 76 -1.99 -1.10 -13.20
C PRO A 76 -1.93 0.41 -13.48
N VAL A 77 -2.27 0.83 -14.69
CA VAL A 77 -2.36 2.26 -15.07
C VAL A 77 -3.50 2.96 -14.33
N GLY A 78 -4.66 2.29 -14.17
CA GLY A 78 -5.80 2.83 -13.44
C GLY A 78 -5.45 3.13 -11.98
N LYS A 79 -4.70 2.24 -11.33
CA LYS A 79 -4.21 2.44 -9.96
C LYS A 79 -3.26 3.65 -9.84
N VAL A 80 -2.35 3.80 -10.80
CA VAL A 80 -1.46 4.98 -10.84
C VAL A 80 -2.25 6.27 -11.04
N LYS A 81 -3.24 6.26 -11.94
CA LYS A 81 -4.10 7.43 -12.20
C LYS A 81 -4.90 7.84 -10.95
N GLN A 82 -5.46 6.88 -10.24
CA GLN A 82 -6.26 7.11 -9.04
C GLN A 82 -5.42 7.51 -7.82
N THR A 83 -4.11 7.41 -7.88
CA THR A 83 -3.22 7.65 -6.74
C THR A 83 -2.12 8.66 -7.07
N LEU A 84 -0.97 8.19 -7.50
CA LEU A 84 0.24 8.99 -7.67
C LEU A 84 0.10 10.10 -8.72
N TRP A 85 -0.57 9.80 -9.84
CA TRP A 85 -0.79 10.80 -10.89
C TRP A 85 -1.60 11.99 -10.38
N GLU A 86 -2.65 11.72 -9.58
CA GLU A 86 -3.45 12.79 -8.98
C GLU A 86 -2.63 13.60 -7.95
N MET A 87 -1.80 12.93 -7.14
CA MET A 87 -0.89 13.64 -6.22
C MET A 87 0.09 14.56 -6.97
N LEU A 88 0.60 14.12 -8.12
CA LEU A 88 1.50 14.92 -8.96
C LEU A 88 0.76 16.11 -9.60
N ARG A 89 -0.42 15.85 -10.19
CA ARG A 89 -1.21 16.85 -10.90
C ARG A 89 -1.69 17.97 -9.99
N THR A 90 -2.05 17.65 -8.74
CA THR A 90 -2.55 18.61 -7.75
C THR A 90 -1.45 19.22 -6.89
N ASP A 91 -0.19 18.88 -7.16
CA ASP A 91 0.94 19.28 -6.32
C ASP A 91 0.74 18.92 -4.84
N GLY A 92 0.15 17.74 -4.62
CA GLY A 92 -0.14 17.20 -3.29
C GLY A 92 -1.33 17.82 -2.57
N LYS A 93 -2.13 18.66 -3.23
CA LYS A 93 -3.37 19.22 -2.67
C LYS A 93 -4.50 18.21 -2.78
N VAL A 94 -4.50 17.24 -1.87
CA VAL A 94 -5.50 16.18 -1.76
C VAL A 94 -5.97 16.04 -0.32
N GLY A 95 -7.22 15.60 -0.14
CA GLY A 95 -7.82 15.44 1.18
C GLY A 95 -7.46 14.12 1.88
N PRO A 96 -7.79 13.99 3.18
CA PRO A 96 -7.56 12.78 3.97
C PRO A 96 -8.20 11.52 3.38
N ASP A 97 -9.43 11.59 2.88
CA ASP A 97 -10.15 10.47 2.27
C ASP A 97 -9.43 9.95 1.01
N PHE A 98 -8.85 10.85 0.23
CA PHE A 98 -8.03 10.46 -0.90
C PHE A 98 -6.82 9.62 -0.47
N ILE A 99 -6.15 10.00 0.62
CA ILE A 99 -5.00 9.26 1.16
C ILE A 99 -5.42 7.87 1.66
N LYS A 100 -6.59 7.77 2.28
CA LYS A 100 -7.20 6.49 2.67
C LYS A 100 -7.42 5.59 1.45
N GLN A 101 -8.07 6.11 0.41
CA GLN A 101 -8.28 5.38 -0.84
C GLN A 101 -6.97 4.98 -1.52
N ALA A 102 -6.01 5.90 -1.60
CA ALA A 102 -4.69 5.60 -2.15
C ALA A 102 -3.98 4.48 -1.40
N ARG A 103 -4.16 4.43 -0.06
CA ARG A 103 -3.62 3.33 0.75
C ARG A 103 -4.30 2.01 0.45
N ILE A 104 -5.64 1.98 0.36
CA ILE A 104 -6.41 0.79 0.00
C ILE A 104 -5.95 0.28 -1.38
N ILE A 105 -5.97 1.12 -2.41
CA ILE A 105 -5.56 0.76 -3.77
C ILE A 105 -4.13 0.19 -3.78
N SER A 106 -3.20 0.83 -3.10
CA SER A 106 -1.80 0.41 -3.13
C SER A 106 -1.51 -0.84 -2.30
N SER A 107 -2.32 -1.16 -1.27
CA SER A 107 -2.05 -2.26 -0.33
C SER A 107 -2.90 -3.50 -0.59
N THR A 108 -4.19 -3.33 -0.89
CA THR A 108 -5.13 -4.44 -1.07
C THR A 108 -5.35 -4.82 -2.52
N GLU A 109 -5.21 -3.86 -3.44
CA GLU A 109 -5.39 -4.12 -4.88
C GLU A 109 -4.06 -4.31 -5.62
N CYS A 110 -2.93 -4.28 -4.94
CA CYS A 110 -1.60 -4.49 -5.52
C CYS A 110 -0.68 -5.21 -4.53
N ASN A 111 -0.19 -6.39 -4.89
CA ASN A 111 0.78 -7.15 -4.09
C ASN A 111 2.24 -6.95 -4.53
N LEU A 112 2.54 -5.95 -5.35
CA LEU A 112 3.88 -5.60 -5.85
C LEU A 112 4.59 -6.74 -6.61
N CYS A 113 3.86 -7.63 -7.27
CA CYS A 113 4.40 -8.80 -7.98
C CYS A 113 5.26 -8.48 -9.21
N LYS A 114 5.31 -7.22 -9.66
CA LYS A 114 6.09 -6.70 -10.80
C LYS A 114 5.73 -7.26 -12.18
N ARG A 115 4.72 -8.11 -12.31
CA ARG A 115 4.29 -8.64 -13.63
C ARG A 115 4.01 -7.53 -14.64
N CYS A 116 3.36 -6.45 -14.19
CA CYS A 116 3.07 -5.28 -15.03
C CYS A 116 4.33 -4.58 -15.54
N ALA A 117 5.43 -4.59 -14.79
CA ALA A 117 6.70 -4.01 -15.22
C ALA A 117 7.36 -4.85 -16.33
N MET A 118 7.23 -6.18 -16.24
CA MET A 118 7.78 -7.10 -17.26
C MET A 118 7.06 -6.98 -18.62
N TYR A 119 5.77 -6.61 -18.60
CA TYR A 119 4.96 -6.44 -19.81
C TYR A 119 5.00 -5.02 -20.36
N CYS A 120 5.67 -4.09 -19.68
CA CYS A 120 5.75 -2.71 -20.14
C CYS A 120 6.86 -2.54 -21.20
N PRO A 121 6.52 -2.17 -22.45
CA PRO A 121 7.54 -1.97 -23.51
C PRO A 121 8.45 -0.78 -23.23
N PHE A 122 8.07 0.12 -22.33
CA PHE A 122 8.84 1.30 -21.93
C PHE A 122 9.63 1.08 -20.63
N GLY A 123 9.60 -0.14 -20.06
CA GLY A 123 10.33 -0.45 -18.83
C GLY A 123 9.82 0.27 -17.57
N ILE A 124 8.53 0.69 -17.55
CA ILE A 124 7.94 1.38 -16.41
C ILE A 124 7.67 0.39 -15.29
N ASP A 125 8.30 0.58 -14.14
CA ASP A 125 8.04 -0.22 -12.94
C ASP A 125 6.85 0.35 -12.16
N ILE A 126 5.63 -0.09 -12.52
CA ILE A 126 4.39 0.33 -11.83
C ILE A 126 4.36 -0.17 -10.38
N ALA A 127 4.96 -1.32 -10.09
CA ALA A 127 5.06 -1.79 -8.71
C ALA A 127 5.88 -0.83 -7.84
N TYR A 128 6.95 -0.25 -8.39
CA TYR A 128 7.70 0.80 -7.72
C TYR A 128 6.84 2.06 -7.48
N LEU A 129 6.01 2.46 -8.45
CA LEU A 129 5.09 3.59 -8.25
C LEU A 129 4.11 3.32 -7.10
N MET A 130 3.56 2.09 -7.00
CA MET A 130 2.69 1.70 -5.89
C MET A 130 3.44 1.63 -4.56
N LEU A 131 4.71 1.21 -4.56
CA LEU A 131 5.56 1.24 -3.37
C LEU A 131 5.73 2.68 -2.84
N VAL A 132 5.91 3.65 -3.74
CA VAL A 132 6.02 5.06 -3.34
C VAL A 132 4.70 5.58 -2.76
N VAL A 133 3.55 5.19 -3.30
CA VAL A 133 2.23 5.51 -2.70
C VAL A 133 2.16 4.96 -1.27
N ARG A 134 2.54 3.69 -1.05
CA ARG A 134 2.61 3.09 0.29
C ARG A 134 3.52 3.88 1.24
N ARG A 135 4.68 4.32 0.74
CA ARG A 135 5.63 5.13 1.51
C ARG A 135 5.02 6.46 1.93
N ILE A 136 4.34 7.17 1.02
CA ILE A 136 3.63 8.41 1.32
C ILE A 136 2.58 8.19 2.41
N CYS A 137 1.72 7.18 2.25
CA CYS A 137 0.69 6.84 3.22
C CYS A 137 1.28 6.48 4.59
N HIS A 138 2.38 5.70 4.62
CA HIS A 138 3.08 5.35 5.85
C HIS A 138 3.65 6.59 6.57
N LEU A 139 4.30 7.50 5.84
CA LEU A 139 4.81 8.76 6.41
C LEU A 139 3.70 9.67 6.96
N LEU A 140 2.50 9.52 6.45
CA LEU A 140 1.30 10.20 6.95
C LEU A 140 0.64 9.48 8.14
N GLY A 141 1.10 8.28 8.49
CA GLY A 141 0.52 7.46 9.55
C GLY A 141 -0.73 6.67 9.14
N VAL A 142 -1.06 6.65 7.85
CA VAL A 142 -2.19 5.87 7.29
C VAL A 142 -1.69 4.49 6.89
N THR A 143 -1.77 3.55 7.82
CA THR A 143 -1.27 2.19 7.63
C THR A 143 -2.29 1.20 8.19
N PRO A 144 -2.62 0.11 7.46
CA PRO A 144 -3.54 -0.92 7.95
C PRO A 144 -3.11 -1.49 9.30
N LEU A 145 -4.08 -1.81 10.14
CA LEU A 145 -3.84 -2.25 11.52
C LEU A 145 -2.92 -3.47 11.57
N TYR A 146 -3.15 -4.47 10.73
CA TYR A 146 -2.34 -5.70 10.70
C TYR A 146 -0.86 -5.43 10.41
N ILE A 147 -0.54 -4.41 9.59
CA ILE A 147 0.86 -4.01 9.33
C ILE A 147 1.46 -3.32 10.55
N GLN A 148 0.67 -2.47 11.23
CA GLN A 148 1.12 -1.80 12.45
C GLN A 148 1.41 -2.82 13.56
N ASP A 149 0.51 -3.78 13.76
CA ASP A 149 0.64 -4.82 14.78
C ASP A 149 1.83 -5.74 14.47
N THR A 150 2.00 -6.14 13.20
CA THR A 150 3.17 -6.93 12.77
C THR A 150 4.50 -6.19 13.03
N ALA A 151 4.55 -4.91 12.70
CA ALA A 151 5.74 -4.09 12.94
C ALA A 151 5.99 -3.90 14.44
N HIS A 152 4.94 -3.71 15.24
CA HIS A 152 5.02 -3.58 16.69
C HIS A 152 5.50 -4.89 17.34
N SER A 153 4.93 -6.03 16.94
CA SER A 153 5.35 -7.34 17.42
C SER A 153 6.83 -7.58 17.13
N HIS A 154 7.26 -7.34 15.89
CA HIS A 154 8.66 -7.49 15.52
C HIS A 154 9.59 -6.56 16.33
N ALA A 155 9.21 -5.31 16.56
CA ALA A 155 10.01 -4.36 17.30
C ALA A 155 10.13 -4.70 18.79
N SER A 156 9.10 -5.34 19.38
CA SER A 156 9.04 -5.66 20.81
C SER A 156 9.58 -7.05 21.15
N THR A 157 9.35 -8.03 20.27
CA THR A 157 9.65 -9.46 20.53
C THR A 157 10.65 -10.05 19.54
N LEU A 158 11.09 -9.29 18.52
CA LEU A 158 11.88 -9.75 17.37
C LEU A 158 11.17 -10.84 16.54
N ASN A 159 9.89 -11.07 16.81
CA ASN A 159 9.04 -12.07 16.18
C ASN A 159 7.78 -11.42 15.59
N GLN A 160 7.59 -11.51 14.29
CA GLN A 160 6.43 -10.94 13.61
C GLN A 160 5.16 -11.81 13.70
N MET A 161 5.27 -13.02 14.26
CA MET A 161 4.18 -14.00 14.31
C MET A 161 3.32 -13.88 15.57
N TRP A 162 3.60 -12.95 16.48
CA TRP A 162 2.96 -12.77 17.81
C TRP A 162 2.99 -14.03 18.70
N VAL A 163 3.88 -14.95 18.38
CA VAL A 163 4.07 -16.18 19.13
C VAL A 163 5.09 -15.90 20.23
N LYS A 164 4.85 -16.36 21.46
CA LYS A 164 5.83 -16.28 22.54
C LYS A 164 6.96 -17.27 22.31
N ASP A 165 8.12 -16.97 22.89
CA ASP A 165 9.33 -17.80 22.68
C ASP A 165 9.13 -19.25 23.12
N ASP A 166 8.41 -19.47 24.23
CA ASP A 166 8.06 -20.80 24.75
C ASP A 166 7.14 -21.57 23.79
N GLU A 167 6.11 -20.90 23.26
CA GLU A 167 5.20 -21.49 22.26
C GLU A 167 5.92 -21.81 20.95
N TRP A 168 6.90 -20.98 20.57
CA TRP A 168 7.70 -21.19 19.37
C TRP A 168 8.63 -22.40 19.51
N ILE A 169 9.30 -22.53 20.66
CA ILE A 169 10.19 -23.65 20.96
C ILE A 169 9.39 -24.96 21.01
N ASP A 170 8.20 -24.97 21.64
CA ASP A 170 7.34 -26.14 21.69
C ASP A 170 6.90 -26.60 20.29
N THR A 171 6.55 -25.66 19.40
CA THR A 171 6.23 -25.95 18.00
C THR A 171 7.40 -26.57 17.23
N LEU A 172 8.63 -26.10 17.48
CA LEU A 172 9.81 -26.67 16.83
C LEU A 172 10.11 -28.10 17.32
N GLN A 173 9.98 -28.35 18.65
CA GLN A 173 10.16 -29.67 19.21
C GLN A 173 9.17 -30.69 18.64
N TRP A 174 7.92 -30.29 18.46
CA TRP A 174 6.88 -31.14 17.86
C TRP A 174 7.20 -31.53 16.41
N GLN A 175 7.94 -30.75 15.66
CA GLN A 175 8.35 -31.06 14.28
C GLN A 175 9.53 -32.06 14.20
N GLU A 176 10.25 -32.26 15.32
CA GLU A 176 11.37 -33.20 15.39
C GLU A 176 10.93 -34.63 15.81
N GLU A 177 9.71 -34.82 16.29
CA GLU A 177 9.09 -36.12 16.61
C GLU A 177 8.43 -36.76 15.37
#